data_61ebbf190d35bade08f7f25216c6d758
#
_entry.id   61ebbf190d35bade08f7f25216c6d758
#
_cell.length_a   1.000
_cell.length_b   1.000
_cell.length_c   1.000
_cell.angle_alpha   90.00
_cell.angle_beta   90.00
_cell.angle_gamma   90.00
#
_symmetry.space_group_name_H-M   'P 1'
#
loop_
_entity.id
_entity.type
_entity.pdbx_description
1 polymer ?
#
loop_
_entity_poly.entity_id
_entity_poly.type
_entity_poly.pdbx_seq_one_letter_code
_entity_poly.pdbx_strand_id
1 'polypeptide(L)'
;MKKVSIIIVTYNSEKDIYECINSIIENSDIPLTEIELVVVDNNSTGCDTMFGKLKTLWGEDIILIKNSSNGGYGQGNNLGIRQCTAPLVLIMNPDVRLICPVFKKAINLFSKDKNMCMLGMKQWLTLEEPSTN
;
A
#
# COMPACT_ATOMS: atom_id res chain seq x y z
N MET A 1 -2.86 -17.40 -4.69
CA MET A 1 -3.88 -16.39 -5.02
C MET A 1 -3.68 -15.16 -4.13
N LYS A 2 -3.66 -14.00 -4.73
CA LYS A 2 -3.55 -12.75 -3.98
C LYS A 2 -4.86 -12.44 -3.26
N LYS A 3 -4.78 -12.08 -1.99
CA LYS A 3 -5.93 -11.74 -1.15
C LYS A 3 -6.13 -10.25 -0.97
N VAL A 4 -5.03 -9.50 -0.94
CA VAL A 4 -5.03 -8.04 -0.77
C VAL A 4 -4.04 -7.44 -1.75
N SER A 5 -4.46 -6.42 -2.47
CA SER A 5 -3.57 -5.55 -3.24
C SER A 5 -3.36 -4.25 -2.47
N ILE A 6 -2.11 -3.89 -2.21
CA ILE A 6 -1.77 -2.64 -1.53
C ILE A 6 -1.27 -1.67 -2.59
N ILE A 7 -1.88 -0.48 -2.65
CA ILE A 7 -1.48 0.57 -3.57
C ILE A 7 -0.87 1.72 -2.79
N ILE A 8 0.33 2.12 -3.17
CA ILE A 8 1.03 3.26 -2.62
C ILE A 8 1.40 4.20 -3.77
N VAL A 9 0.90 5.44 -3.70
CA VAL A 9 1.25 6.48 -4.67
C VAL A 9 2.37 7.33 -4.08
N THR A 10 3.46 7.47 -4.83
CA THR A 10 4.62 8.26 -4.41
C THR A 10 4.79 9.51 -5.27
N TYR A 11 5.21 10.59 -4.64
CA TYR A 11 5.74 11.76 -5.28
C TYR A 11 6.81 12.37 -4.39
N ASN A 12 8.08 12.22 -4.77
CA ASN A 12 9.23 12.60 -3.95
C ASN A 12 9.16 12.02 -2.53
N SER A 13 8.71 10.75 -2.41
CA SER A 13 8.43 10.07 -1.14
C SER A 13 9.50 9.04 -0.77
N GLU A 14 10.67 9.08 -1.38
CA GLU A 14 11.73 8.08 -1.14
C GLU A 14 12.08 7.97 0.35
N LYS A 15 12.07 9.10 1.06
CA LYS A 15 12.38 9.13 2.49
C LYS A 15 11.45 8.26 3.34
N ASP A 16 10.18 8.16 2.96
CA ASP A 16 9.15 7.51 3.77
C ASP A 16 8.77 6.11 3.31
N ILE A 17 8.87 5.84 1.99
CA ILE A 17 8.33 4.61 1.39
C ILE A 17 8.96 3.34 1.94
N TYR A 18 10.24 3.33 2.25
CA TYR A 18 10.95 2.13 2.72
C TYR A 18 10.45 1.67 4.08
N GLU A 19 10.25 2.60 5.01
CA GLU A 19 9.71 2.30 6.34
C GLU A 19 8.23 1.89 6.25
N CYS A 20 7.48 2.49 5.34
CA CYS A 20 6.10 2.09 5.06
C CYS A 20 6.05 0.61 4.66
N ILE A 21 6.85 0.19 3.68
CA ILE A 21 6.89 -1.19 3.20
C ILE A 21 7.44 -2.13 4.27
N ASN A 22 8.48 -1.74 5.00
CA ASN A 22 8.98 -2.53 6.12
C ASN A 22 7.89 -2.79 7.17
N SER A 23 7.06 -1.81 7.46
CA SER A 23 5.96 -1.97 8.42
C SER A 23 4.91 -3.00 7.94
N ILE A 24 4.69 -3.09 6.64
CA ILE A 24 3.81 -4.10 6.05
C ILE A 24 4.43 -5.49 6.25
N ILE A 25 5.72 -5.64 5.95
CA ILE A 25 6.45 -6.91 6.09
C ILE A 25 6.41 -7.38 7.55
N GLU A 26 6.70 -6.49 8.48
CA GLU A 26 6.79 -6.80 9.92
C GLU A 26 5.44 -7.11 10.56
N ASN A 27 4.35 -6.49 10.08
CA ASN A 27 3.04 -6.60 10.70
C ASN A 27 2.04 -7.44 9.90
N SER A 28 2.45 -8.08 8.82
CA SER A 28 1.52 -8.93 8.06
C SER A 28 1.19 -10.21 8.81
N ASP A 29 -0.10 -10.47 8.99
CA ASP A 29 -0.65 -11.71 9.56
C ASP A 29 -1.12 -12.70 8.49
N ILE A 30 -0.82 -12.41 7.21
CA ILE A 30 -0.97 -13.34 6.09
C ILE A 30 0.37 -13.49 5.37
N PRO A 31 0.60 -14.58 4.63
CA PRO A 31 1.83 -14.73 3.85
C PRO A 31 2.03 -13.57 2.88
N LEU A 32 3.23 -13.06 2.76
CA LEU A 32 3.54 -11.96 1.81
C LEU A 32 3.24 -12.36 0.36
N THR A 33 3.31 -13.66 0.06
CA THR A 33 2.92 -14.21 -1.25
C THR A 33 1.44 -14.00 -1.59
N GLU A 34 0.60 -13.76 -0.59
CA GLU A 34 -0.82 -13.45 -0.75
C GLU A 34 -1.11 -11.95 -0.87
N ILE A 35 -0.08 -11.11 -0.71
CA ILE A 35 -0.16 -9.66 -0.88
C ILE A 35 0.42 -9.29 -2.25
N GLU A 36 -0.32 -8.46 -2.97
CA GLU A 36 0.16 -7.81 -4.18
C GLU A 36 0.51 -6.37 -3.83
N LEU A 37 1.76 -5.97 -4.04
CA LEU A 37 2.19 -4.60 -3.76
C LEU A 37 2.35 -3.84 -5.07
N VAL A 38 1.65 -2.71 -5.17
CA VAL A 38 1.65 -1.83 -6.34
C VAL A 38 2.11 -0.44 -5.89
N VAL A 39 3.20 0.04 -6.47
CA VAL A 39 3.70 1.40 -6.23
C VAL A 39 3.57 2.19 -7.53
N VAL A 40 2.87 3.30 -7.46
CA VAL A 40 2.69 4.22 -8.58
C VAL A 40 3.47 5.50 -8.27
N ASP A 41 4.48 5.79 -9.06
CA ASP A 41 5.27 7.01 -8.89
C ASP A 41 4.81 8.10 -9.85
N ASN A 42 4.44 9.24 -9.30
CA ASN A 42 3.92 10.39 -10.03
C ASN A 42 5.04 11.32 -10.55
N ASN A 43 6.02 10.74 -11.24
CA ASN A 43 7.10 11.48 -11.88
C ASN A 43 8.07 12.15 -10.88
N SER A 44 8.51 11.40 -9.87
CA SER A 44 9.51 11.86 -8.91
C SER A 44 10.90 11.95 -9.52
N THR A 45 11.71 12.85 -8.99
CA THR A 45 13.15 12.83 -9.19
C THR A 45 13.73 11.59 -8.48
N GLY A 46 14.59 10.82 -9.17
CA GLY A 46 15.19 9.62 -8.59
C GLY A 46 14.27 8.39 -8.54
N CYS A 47 13.19 8.38 -9.29
CA CYS A 47 12.23 7.27 -9.35
C CYS A 47 12.91 5.91 -9.65
N ASP A 48 13.83 5.86 -10.61
CA ASP A 48 14.48 4.61 -10.99
C ASP A 48 15.34 4.03 -9.88
N THR A 49 16.04 4.88 -9.11
CA THR A 49 16.82 4.47 -7.93
C THR A 49 15.89 3.92 -6.85
N MET A 50 14.80 4.62 -6.56
CA MET A 50 13.79 4.16 -5.60
C MET A 50 13.20 2.82 -6.03
N PHE A 51 12.82 2.66 -7.28
CA PHE A 51 12.26 1.41 -7.80
C PHE A 51 13.24 0.24 -7.67
N GLY A 52 14.53 0.46 -7.92
CA GLY A 52 15.56 -0.57 -7.71
C GLY A 52 15.63 -1.02 -6.25
N LYS A 53 15.60 -0.09 -5.32
CA LYS A 53 15.60 -0.40 -3.87
C LYS A 53 14.32 -1.12 -3.44
N LEU A 54 13.17 -0.76 -4.01
CA LEU A 54 11.90 -1.41 -3.71
C LEU A 54 11.89 -2.87 -4.16
N LYS A 55 12.47 -3.21 -5.30
CA LYS A 55 12.63 -4.60 -5.73
C LYS A 55 13.52 -5.39 -4.79
N THR A 56 14.58 -4.79 -4.29
CA THR A 56 15.46 -5.44 -3.29
C THR A 56 14.72 -5.69 -1.98
N LEU A 57 13.88 -4.75 -1.55
CA LEU A 57 13.17 -4.81 -0.28
C LEU A 57 12.00 -5.80 -0.31
N TRP A 58 11.18 -5.78 -1.35
CA TRP A 58 9.94 -6.58 -1.45
C TRP A 58 10.12 -7.87 -2.26
N GLY A 59 10.81 -7.78 -3.40
CA GLY A 59 10.96 -8.87 -4.34
C GLY A 59 10.61 -8.46 -5.76
N GLU A 60 10.89 -9.34 -6.70
CA GLU A 60 10.71 -9.06 -8.14
C GLU A 60 9.25 -9.03 -8.58
N ASP A 61 8.34 -9.55 -7.76
CA ASP A 61 6.90 -9.54 -8.04
C ASP A 61 6.20 -8.22 -7.68
N ILE A 62 6.93 -7.24 -7.12
CA ILE A 62 6.38 -5.90 -6.92
C ILE A 62 5.98 -5.27 -8.25
N ILE A 63 4.81 -4.66 -8.30
CA ILE A 63 4.32 -3.94 -9.48
C ILE A 63 4.70 -2.48 -9.35
N LEU A 64 5.55 -2.00 -10.26
CA LEU A 64 6.06 -0.64 -10.27
C LEU A 64 5.54 0.09 -11.50
N ILE A 65 4.84 1.18 -11.30
CA ILE A 65 4.24 2.00 -12.36
C ILE A 65 4.86 3.39 -12.31
N LYS A 66 5.52 3.77 -13.40
CA LYS A 66 6.08 5.11 -13.55
C LYS A 66 5.12 5.97 -14.35
N ASN A 67 4.51 6.95 -13.69
CA ASN A 67 3.65 7.91 -14.37
C ASN A 67 4.51 9.01 -14.99
N SER A 68 4.24 9.38 -16.22
CA SER A 68 5.01 10.41 -16.95
C SER A 68 4.74 11.84 -16.44
N SER A 69 3.69 12.02 -15.66
CA SER A 69 3.34 13.31 -15.06
C SER A 69 2.65 13.08 -13.72
N ASN A 70 2.68 14.09 -12.85
CA ASN A 70 1.93 14.05 -11.60
C ASN A 70 0.47 14.43 -11.87
N GLY A 71 -0.39 13.43 -12.01
CA GLY A 71 -1.84 13.61 -12.17
C GLY A 71 -2.61 13.69 -10.86
N GLY A 72 -1.90 13.74 -9.72
CA GLY A 72 -2.50 13.76 -8.40
C GLY A 72 -2.70 12.39 -7.78
N TYR A 73 -3.13 12.38 -6.52
CA TYR A 73 -3.28 11.18 -5.70
C TYR A 73 -4.36 10.22 -6.24
N GLY A 74 -5.52 10.76 -6.59
CA GLY A 74 -6.63 9.95 -7.11
C GLY A 74 -6.30 9.28 -8.44
N GLN A 75 -5.66 10.01 -9.35
CA GLN A 75 -5.27 9.47 -10.64
C GLN A 75 -4.20 8.37 -10.47
N GLY A 76 -3.23 8.58 -9.59
CA GLY A 76 -2.20 7.57 -9.27
C GLY A 76 -2.82 6.31 -8.69
N ASN A 77 -3.74 6.43 -7.73
CA ASN A 77 -4.46 5.28 -7.18
C ASN A 77 -5.27 4.54 -8.24
N ASN A 78 -5.94 5.24 -9.15
CA ASN A 78 -6.68 4.61 -10.24
C ASN A 78 -5.78 3.83 -11.19
N LEU A 79 -4.58 4.32 -11.48
CA LEU A 79 -3.60 3.57 -12.25
C LEU A 79 -3.21 2.27 -11.54
N GLY A 80 -2.98 2.34 -10.24
CA GLY A 80 -2.68 1.17 -9.42
C GLY A 80 -3.83 0.17 -9.40
N ILE A 81 -5.05 0.64 -9.19
CA ILE A 81 -6.25 -0.22 -9.12
C ILE A 81 -6.42 -1.04 -10.39
N ARG A 82 -6.14 -0.46 -11.56
CA ARG A 82 -6.25 -1.18 -12.83
C ARG A 82 -5.29 -2.37 -12.96
N GLN A 83 -4.21 -2.37 -12.19
CA GLN A 83 -3.23 -3.46 -12.17
C GLN A 83 -3.52 -4.50 -11.07
N CYS A 84 -4.43 -4.22 -10.16
CA CYS A 84 -4.73 -5.08 -9.04
C CYS A 84 -5.48 -6.34 -9.47
N THR A 85 -5.10 -7.47 -8.88
CA THR A 85 -5.75 -8.78 -9.11
C THR A 85 -6.46 -9.32 -7.88
N ALA A 86 -6.16 -8.80 -6.69
CA ALA A 86 -6.78 -9.26 -5.45
C ALA A 86 -8.21 -8.73 -5.30
N PRO A 87 -9.08 -9.46 -4.57
CA PRO A 87 -10.45 -9.01 -4.33
C PRO A 87 -10.57 -7.80 -3.39
N LEU A 88 -9.58 -7.57 -2.54
CA LEU A 88 -9.53 -6.42 -1.64
C LEU A 88 -8.36 -5.52 -2.00
N VAL A 89 -8.62 -4.22 -1.97
CA VAL A 89 -7.60 -3.20 -2.23
C VAL A 89 -7.43 -2.32 -1.00
N LEU A 90 -6.18 -2.19 -0.55
CA LEU A 90 -5.78 -1.25 0.49
C LEU A 90 -5.07 -0.07 -0.18
N ILE A 91 -5.60 1.13 0.03
CA ILE A 91 -4.94 2.37 -0.38
C ILE A 91 -4.17 2.90 0.83
N MET A 92 -2.87 3.07 0.68
CA MET A 92 -1.97 3.43 1.77
C MET A 92 -1.03 4.55 1.34
N ASN A 93 -0.90 5.60 2.15
CA ASN A 93 0.05 6.68 1.89
C ASN A 93 1.48 6.23 2.22
N PRO A 94 2.50 6.76 1.51
CA PRO A 94 3.88 6.35 1.74
C PRO A 94 4.45 6.75 3.11
N ASP A 95 3.86 7.73 3.80
CA ASP A 95 4.26 8.17 5.13
C ASP A 95 3.50 7.48 6.27
N VAL A 96 2.66 6.50 5.95
CA VAL A 96 1.90 5.70 6.93
C VAL A 96 2.65 4.41 7.23
N ARG A 97 2.50 3.92 8.46
CA ARG A 97 3.07 2.64 8.89
C ARG A 97 2.00 1.78 9.55
N LEU A 98 1.99 0.49 9.24
CA LEU A 98 1.22 -0.47 10.01
C LEU A 98 1.90 -0.69 11.37
N ILE A 99 1.13 -0.65 12.44
CA ILE A 99 1.63 -0.87 13.80
C ILE A 99 1.10 -2.16 14.44
N CYS A 100 0.19 -2.84 13.76
CA CYS A 100 -0.38 -4.11 14.19
C CYS A 100 -0.95 -4.88 13.00
N PRO A 101 -1.17 -6.19 13.13
CA PRO A 101 -1.81 -6.99 12.09
C PRO A 101 -3.25 -6.54 11.81
N VAL A 102 -3.60 -6.41 10.53
CA VAL A 102 -4.94 -5.93 10.12
C VAL A 102 -5.58 -6.78 9.01
N PHE A 103 -4.80 -7.58 8.28
CA PHE A 103 -5.29 -8.23 7.06
C PHE A 103 -6.31 -9.33 7.33
N LYS A 104 -6.05 -10.23 8.26
CA LYS A 104 -7.01 -11.30 8.60
C LYS A 104 -8.34 -10.74 9.05
N LYS A 105 -8.32 -9.72 9.89
CA LYS A 105 -9.54 -9.07 10.38
C LYS A 105 -10.31 -8.40 9.24
N ALA A 106 -9.63 -7.66 8.37
CA ALA A 106 -10.27 -7.01 7.23
C ALA A 106 -10.89 -8.03 6.28
N ILE A 107 -10.15 -9.07 5.90
CA ILE A 107 -10.64 -10.16 5.05
C ILE A 107 -11.89 -10.80 5.65
N ASN A 108 -11.86 -11.09 6.94
CA ASN A 108 -12.98 -11.71 7.64
C ASN A 108 -14.22 -10.80 7.66
N LEU A 109 -14.06 -9.50 7.93
CA LEU A 109 -15.16 -8.55 7.95
C LEU A 109 -15.84 -8.45 6.57
N PHE A 110 -15.07 -8.32 5.50
CA PHE A 110 -15.61 -8.28 4.14
C PHE A 110 -16.28 -9.60 3.74
N SER A 111 -15.80 -10.73 4.23
CA SER A 111 -16.42 -12.04 3.93
C SER A 111 -17.77 -12.22 4.62
N LYS A 112 -17.96 -11.62 5.78
CA LYS A 112 -19.19 -11.74 6.59
C LYS A 112 -20.30 -10.79 6.14
N ASP A 113 -19.94 -9.61 5.62
CA ASP A 113 -20.92 -8.61 5.20
C ASP A 113 -20.70 -8.26 3.73
N LYS A 114 -21.57 -8.82 2.89
CA LYS A 114 -21.51 -8.61 1.44
C LYS A 114 -21.92 -7.20 1.00
N ASN A 115 -22.52 -6.43 1.88
CA ASN A 115 -22.90 -5.04 1.64
C ASN A 115 -21.79 -4.06 2.02
N MET A 116 -20.74 -4.53 2.69
CA MET A 116 -19.59 -3.70 3.04
C MET A 116 -18.79 -3.37 1.78
N CYS A 117 -18.66 -2.08 1.47
CA CYS A 117 -17.91 -1.58 0.32
C CYS A 117 -16.58 -0.98 0.73
N MET A 118 -16.47 -0.47 1.95
CA MET A 118 -15.31 0.26 2.43
C MET A 118 -15.09 0.03 3.91
N LEU A 119 -13.82 -0.10 4.30
CA LEU A 119 -13.40 -0.24 5.68
C LEU A 119 -12.28 0.76 5.96
N GLY A 120 -12.49 1.66 6.92
CA GLY A 120 -11.46 2.57 7.40
C GLY A 120 -10.68 1.96 8.56
N MET A 121 -9.38 2.17 8.59
CA MET A 121 -8.53 1.76 9.69
C MET A 121 -8.33 2.91 10.67
N LYS A 122 -8.27 2.58 11.98
CA LYS A 122 -7.96 3.57 13.00
C LYS A 122 -6.53 4.06 12.81
N GLN A 123 -6.37 5.38 12.81
CA GLN A 123 -5.07 6.02 12.66
C GLN A 123 -4.59 6.61 13.99
N TRP A 124 -3.29 6.60 14.17
CA TRP A 124 -2.60 7.16 15.32
C TRP A 124 -1.58 8.18 14.83
N LEU A 125 -1.52 9.35 15.45
CA LEU A 125 -0.49 10.37 15.18
C LEU A 125 0.85 9.95 15.79
N THR A 126 0.76 9.25 16.93
CA THR A 126 1.88 8.64 17.65
C THR A 126 1.45 7.24 18.08
N LEU A 127 2.37 6.46 18.66
CA LEU A 127 2.02 5.15 19.21
C LEU A 127 1.05 5.20 20.39
N GLU A 128 0.83 6.39 20.97
CA GLU A 128 0.04 6.58 22.20
C GLU A 128 -1.35 7.16 21.96
N GLU A 129 -1.52 7.94 20.86
CA GLU A 129 -2.77 8.67 20.62
C GLU A 129 -3.33 8.43 19.22
N PRO A 130 -4.66 8.19 19.08
CA PRO A 130 -5.28 8.07 17.75
C PRO A 130 -5.32 9.43 17.04
N SER A 131 -5.34 9.38 15.71
CA SER A 131 -5.58 10.55 14.87
C SER A 131 -6.99 11.12 15.15
N THR A 132 -7.11 12.45 15.15
CA THR A 132 -8.38 13.15 15.30
C THR A 132 -9.17 13.25 13.98
N ASN A 133 -8.58 12.83 12.88
CA ASN A 133 -9.20 12.87 11.55
C ASN A 133 -9.86 11.55 11.17
#